data_87ee95cfc30fcd9b8a7233661ae44b8b
#
_entry.id   87ee95cfc30fcd9b8a7233661ae44b8b
#
_cell.length_a   1.000
_cell.length_b   1.000
_cell.length_c   1.000
_cell.angle_alpha   90.00
_cell.angle_beta   90.00
_cell.angle_gamma   90.00
#
_symmetry.space_group_name_H-M   'P 1'
#
loop_
_entity.id
_entity.type
_entity.pdbx_description
1 polymer ?
#
loop_
_entity_poly.entity_id
_entity_poly.type
_entity_poly.pdbx_seq_one_letter_code
_entity_poly.pdbx_strand_id
1 'polypeptide(L)'
;MTTRSITLGIVGDSAAGKTTLTRGLVRVLGEDNVTHVCVDDYHRYDRKQRAERNITPLHPDCNHMDVMAQHLAHLRAGEPILKPVYRHEDGTFGPLVRVDPKQFAVVDGLLGYYTEELRRLYDVRLFLAPPEELRRQWKVQRDCSRRGYTTDQVLAELDRREPDSEAFIRPQQRYADIVVSFLPTPGSEQDRLDAELILRPTLRHPDFRSVLDGEAAEGGIRISEIDGETHLRIPGCLDAERARALEEMIWDGLHFASHLRSDRLGEFTIGTDLHRSESLALIQLLILYHLFTATASVALGGEGARTPEPVTG
;
A
#
# COMPACT_ATOMS: atom_id res chain seq x y z
N MET A 1 -11.09 27.64 3.66
CA MET A 1 -11.51 26.60 2.72
C MET A 1 -10.91 25.29 3.25
N THR A 2 -11.71 24.37 3.70
CA THR A 2 -11.28 23.02 4.08
C THR A 2 -10.85 22.32 2.79
N THR A 3 -9.54 22.22 2.57
CA THR A 3 -9.00 21.42 1.48
C THR A 3 -9.34 19.95 1.78
N ARG A 4 -9.91 19.24 0.81
CA ARG A 4 -10.23 17.82 0.96
C ARG A 4 -8.98 17.00 1.32
N SER A 5 -9.14 15.89 2.00
CA SER A 5 -8.03 14.95 2.22
C SER A 5 -7.59 14.30 0.90
N ILE A 6 -6.28 14.09 0.75
CA ILE A 6 -5.71 13.27 -0.32
C ILE A 6 -5.73 11.81 0.13
N THR A 7 -6.27 10.93 -0.70
CA THR A 7 -6.58 9.55 -0.32
C THR A 7 -5.66 8.55 -1.02
N LEU A 8 -4.99 7.71 -0.22
CA LEU A 8 -4.16 6.60 -0.67
C LEU A 8 -4.81 5.28 -0.28
N GLY A 9 -5.03 4.41 -1.26
CA GLY A 9 -5.38 3.02 -1.02
C GLY A 9 -4.16 2.12 -1.09
N ILE A 10 -4.03 1.18 -0.15
CA ILE A 10 -3.00 0.14 -0.13
C ILE A 10 -3.68 -1.21 0.00
N VAL A 11 -3.81 -1.93 -1.11
CA VAL A 11 -4.50 -3.21 -1.18
C VAL A 11 -3.50 -4.33 -1.47
N GLY A 12 -3.84 -5.53 -1.09
CA GLY A 12 -3.06 -6.73 -1.30
C GLY A 12 -3.47 -7.81 -0.32
N ASP A 13 -3.03 -9.01 -0.55
CA ASP A 13 -3.40 -10.16 0.27
C ASP A 13 -2.89 -10.07 1.72
N SER A 14 -3.36 -10.94 2.58
CA SER A 14 -2.89 -11.01 3.97
C SER A 14 -1.39 -11.31 4.01
N ALA A 15 -0.64 -10.54 4.80
CA ALA A 15 0.81 -10.60 4.90
C ALA A 15 1.59 -10.13 3.64
N ALA A 16 0.98 -9.36 2.75
CA ALA A 16 1.67 -8.79 1.59
C ALA A 16 2.62 -7.60 1.92
N GLY A 17 2.78 -7.21 3.20
CA GLY A 17 3.65 -6.09 3.59
C GLY A 17 2.91 -4.75 3.78
N LYS A 18 1.58 -4.69 3.61
CA LYS A 18 0.77 -3.45 3.73
C LYS A 18 1.09 -2.66 4.99
N THR A 19 1.03 -3.29 6.15
CA THR A 19 1.26 -2.63 7.45
C THR A 19 2.67 -2.04 7.55
N THR A 20 3.68 -2.71 7.01
CA THR A 20 5.07 -2.21 6.99
C THR A 20 5.16 -0.95 6.15
N LEU A 21 4.59 -0.97 4.96
CA LEU A 21 4.57 0.18 4.05
C LEU A 21 3.77 1.35 4.64
N THR A 22 2.55 1.09 5.14
CA THR A 22 1.68 2.11 5.75
C THR A 22 2.36 2.79 6.94
N ARG A 23 2.97 2.02 7.84
CA ARG A 23 3.70 2.58 8.98
C ARG A 23 4.88 3.44 8.56
N GLY A 24 5.62 3.02 7.55
CA GLY A 24 6.72 3.81 6.99
C GLY A 24 6.22 5.15 6.42
N LEU A 25 5.15 5.14 5.63
CA LEU A 25 4.54 6.36 5.08
C LEU A 25 4.00 7.29 6.18
N VAL A 26 3.27 6.75 7.16
CA VAL A 26 2.77 7.55 8.30
C VAL A 26 3.92 8.19 9.08
N ARG A 27 5.02 7.47 9.28
CA ARG A 27 6.21 7.98 9.95
C ARG A 27 6.87 9.15 9.20
N VAL A 28 6.92 9.08 7.88
CA VAL A 28 7.50 10.14 7.04
C VAL A 28 6.56 11.35 6.93
N LEU A 29 5.28 11.11 6.71
CA LEU A 29 4.27 12.17 6.59
C LEU A 29 3.97 12.86 7.94
N GLY A 30 4.24 12.18 9.05
CA GLY A 30 3.88 12.60 10.41
C GLY A 30 2.47 12.16 10.79
N GLU A 31 2.33 11.60 12.00
CA GLU A 31 1.05 11.09 12.49
C GLU A 31 -0.05 12.16 12.54
N ASP A 32 0.32 13.42 12.79
CA ASP A 32 -0.63 14.54 12.84
C ASP A 32 -1.23 14.87 11.46
N ASN A 33 -0.60 14.46 10.37
CA ASN A 33 -1.03 14.72 8.99
C ASN A 33 -1.78 13.55 8.35
N VAL A 34 -1.81 12.37 9.00
CA VAL A 34 -2.37 11.15 8.41
C VAL A 34 -3.53 10.61 9.23
N THR A 35 -4.68 10.45 8.58
CA THR A 35 -5.77 9.59 9.05
C THR A 35 -5.54 8.20 8.49
N HIS A 36 -5.33 7.21 9.36
CA HIS A 36 -5.19 5.80 8.96
C HIS A 36 -6.49 5.04 9.19
N VAL A 37 -6.94 4.30 8.16
CA VAL A 37 -8.14 3.48 8.19
C VAL A 37 -7.80 2.06 7.76
N CYS A 38 -7.99 1.09 8.65
CA CYS A 38 -7.86 -0.33 8.33
C CYS A 38 -9.19 -0.87 7.80
N VAL A 39 -9.16 -1.53 6.64
CA VAL A 39 -10.36 -2.14 6.03
C VAL A 39 -10.93 -3.27 6.88
N ASP A 40 -10.10 -3.98 7.65
CA ASP A 40 -10.54 -5.04 8.54
C ASP A 40 -11.50 -4.54 9.65
N ASP A 41 -11.48 -3.24 9.95
CA ASP A 41 -12.44 -2.64 10.90
C ASP A 41 -13.90 -2.72 10.42
N TYR A 42 -14.11 -2.89 9.11
CA TYR A 42 -15.44 -2.97 8.51
C TYR A 42 -15.97 -4.40 8.37
N HIS A 43 -15.38 -5.39 9.08
CA HIS A 43 -15.97 -6.72 9.12
C HIS A 43 -17.40 -6.69 9.65
N ARG A 44 -18.28 -7.46 9.03
CA ARG A 44 -19.71 -7.63 9.42
C ARG A 44 -19.85 -8.63 10.56
N TYR A 45 -18.94 -9.59 10.63
CA TYR A 45 -18.98 -10.71 11.56
C TYR A 45 -17.68 -10.80 12.37
N ASP A 46 -17.78 -11.09 13.65
CA ASP A 46 -16.64 -11.42 14.49
C ASP A 46 -16.02 -12.77 14.10
N ARG A 47 -14.89 -13.13 14.74
CA ARG A 47 -14.18 -14.38 14.40
C ARG A 47 -15.04 -15.62 14.59
N LYS A 48 -15.85 -15.69 15.68
CA LYS A 48 -16.72 -16.83 15.99
C LYS A 48 -17.87 -16.91 14.98
N GLN A 49 -18.52 -15.80 14.70
CA GLN A 49 -19.61 -15.73 13.72
C GLN A 49 -19.16 -16.12 12.31
N ARG A 50 -17.92 -15.74 11.91
CA ARG A 50 -17.33 -16.17 10.63
C ARG A 50 -17.13 -17.68 10.58
N ALA A 51 -16.63 -18.29 11.66
CA ALA A 51 -16.46 -19.73 11.73
C ALA A 51 -17.80 -20.48 11.63
N GLU A 52 -18.83 -20.03 12.35
CA GLU A 52 -20.18 -20.61 12.31
C GLU A 52 -20.83 -20.50 10.91
N ARG A 53 -20.53 -19.44 10.18
CA ARG A 53 -21.04 -19.18 8.82
C ARG A 53 -20.19 -19.78 7.71
N ASN A 54 -19.04 -20.36 8.05
CA ASN A 54 -18.03 -20.82 7.11
C ASN A 54 -17.66 -19.76 6.05
N ILE A 55 -17.53 -18.49 6.46
CA ILE A 55 -17.14 -17.37 5.61
C ILE A 55 -15.77 -16.83 6.01
N THR A 56 -14.95 -16.44 5.05
CA THR A 56 -13.65 -15.85 5.35
C THR A 56 -13.71 -14.31 5.42
N PRO A 57 -12.77 -13.64 6.08
CA PRO A 57 -12.70 -12.19 6.07
C PRO A 57 -12.39 -11.58 4.68
N LEU A 58 -11.98 -12.42 3.71
CA LEU A 58 -11.69 -12.03 2.34
C LEU A 58 -12.95 -11.91 1.47
N HIS A 59 -14.04 -12.56 1.89
CA HIS A 59 -15.30 -12.54 1.14
C HIS A 59 -15.99 -11.17 1.30
N PRO A 60 -16.47 -10.54 0.21
CA PRO A 60 -17.13 -9.23 0.28
C PRO A 60 -18.32 -9.19 1.25
N ASP A 61 -19.15 -10.25 1.30
CA ASP A 61 -20.31 -10.32 2.20
C ASP A 61 -19.93 -10.36 3.69
N CYS A 62 -18.67 -10.61 4.00
CA CYS A 62 -18.13 -10.51 5.35
C CYS A 62 -17.82 -9.07 5.77
N ASN A 63 -18.00 -8.10 4.88
CA ASN A 63 -17.57 -6.73 5.08
C ASN A 63 -18.68 -5.73 4.76
N HIS A 64 -18.73 -4.63 5.51
CA HIS A 64 -19.62 -3.48 5.27
C HIS A 64 -19.00 -2.54 4.24
N MET A 65 -18.99 -2.94 2.96
CA MET A 65 -18.35 -2.20 1.88
C MET A 65 -19.02 -0.83 1.62
N ASP A 66 -20.34 -0.76 1.77
CA ASP A 66 -21.15 0.46 1.68
C ASP A 66 -20.80 1.48 2.76
N VAL A 67 -20.69 1.04 4.01
CA VAL A 67 -20.29 1.90 5.14
C VAL A 67 -18.84 2.38 4.95
N MET A 68 -17.95 1.51 4.47
CA MET A 68 -16.57 1.89 4.18
C MET A 68 -16.48 2.98 3.10
N ALA A 69 -17.28 2.85 2.03
CA ALA A 69 -17.34 3.84 0.96
C ALA A 69 -17.86 5.19 1.48
N GLN A 70 -18.94 5.19 2.26
CA GLN A 70 -19.47 6.41 2.89
C GLN A 70 -18.42 7.07 3.79
N HIS A 71 -17.77 6.31 4.67
CA HIS A 71 -16.76 6.85 5.56
C HIS A 71 -15.57 7.44 4.81
N LEU A 72 -15.10 6.77 3.76
CA LEU A 72 -14.01 7.31 2.94
C LEU A 72 -14.42 8.59 2.20
N ALA A 73 -15.67 8.65 1.71
CA ALA A 73 -16.20 9.86 1.08
C ALA A 73 -16.25 11.04 2.08
N HIS A 74 -16.70 10.83 3.31
CA HIS A 74 -16.70 11.84 4.37
C HIS A 74 -15.30 12.31 4.71
N LEU A 75 -14.36 11.39 4.97
CA LEU A 75 -12.97 11.74 5.25
C LEU A 75 -12.35 12.54 4.10
N ARG A 76 -12.61 12.13 2.84
CA ARG A 76 -12.17 12.86 1.65
C ARG A 76 -12.75 14.28 1.59
N ALA A 77 -14.01 14.46 1.99
CA ALA A 77 -14.66 15.76 2.05
C ALA A 77 -14.21 16.65 3.23
N GLY A 78 -13.34 16.13 4.12
CA GLY A 78 -12.92 16.85 5.31
C GLY A 78 -13.90 16.71 6.49
N GLU A 79 -14.72 15.68 6.48
CA GLU A 79 -15.74 15.43 7.50
C GLU A 79 -15.35 14.27 8.42
N PRO A 80 -15.62 14.36 9.74
CA PRO A 80 -15.29 13.28 10.67
C PRO A 80 -16.25 12.10 10.53
N ILE A 81 -15.79 10.92 10.95
CA ILE A 81 -16.56 9.69 10.95
C ILE A 81 -16.57 9.03 12.34
N LEU A 82 -17.54 8.16 12.58
CA LEU A 82 -17.55 7.22 13.70
C LEU A 82 -17.25 5.82 13.17
N LYS A 83 -15.99 5.40 13.26
CA LYS A 83 -15.47 4.18 12.67
C LYS A 83 -15.61 2.99 13.61
N PRO A 84 -16.04 1.79 13.14
CA PRO A 84 -15.91 0.56 13.90
C PRO A 84 -14.44 0.22 14.16
N VAL A 85 -14.18 -0.64 15.14
CA VAL A 85 -12.85 -1.15 15.45
C VAL A 85 -12.90 -2.65 15.59
N TYR A 86 -12.12 -3.36 14.77
CA TYR A 86 -11.94 -4.79 14.89
C TYR A 86 -10.68 -5.12 15.68
N ARG A 87 -10.83 -5.87 16.76
CA ARG A 87 -9.73 -6.31 17.62
C ARG A 87 -9.18 -7.66 17.14
N HIS A 88 -7.98 -7.67 16.59
CA HIS A 88 -7.35 -8.89 16.08
C HIS A 88 -6.96 -9.89 17.19
N GLU A 89 -6.75 -9.42 18.42
CA GLU A 89 -6.31 -10.25 19.55
C GLU A 89 -7.37 -11.29 19.90
N ASP A 90 -8.58 -10.84 20.16
CA ASP A 90 -9.72 -11.70 20.52
C ASP A 90 -10.67 -11.98 19.34
N GLY A 91 -10.57 -11.23 18.25
CA GLY A 91 -11.38 -11.38 17.05
C GLY A 91 -12.79 -10.82 17.19
N THR A 92 -13.00 -9.82 18.06
CA THR A 92 -14.27 -9.16 18.35
C THR A 92 -14.26 -7.70 17.91
N PHE A 93 -15.38 -7.00 18.11
CA PHE A 93 -15.48 -5.56 17.85
C PHE A 93 -15.33 -4.76 19.13
N GLY A 94 -14.60 -3.64 19.02
CA GLY A 94 -14.51 -2.61 20.04
C GLY A 94 -15.62 -1.56 19.91
N PRO A 95 -15.62 -0.54 20.78
CA PRO A 95 -16.50 0.61 20.62
C PRO A 95 -16.16 1.39 19.36
N LEU A 96 -17.14 2.13 18.83
CA LEU A 96 -16.90 3.08 17.75
C LEU A 96 -15.92 4.16 18.20
N VAL A 97 -15.03 4.55 17.30
CA VAL A 97 -14.08 5.65 17.54
C VAL A 97 -14.34 6.80 16.58
N ARG A 98 -14.27 8.03 17.11
CA ARG A 98 -14.27 9.21 16.26
C ARG A 98 -12.92 9.33 15.56
N VAL A 99 -12.96 9.54 14.26
CA VAL A 99 -11.80 9.78 13.40
C VAL A 99 -12.01 11.10 12.70
N ASP A 100 -11.13 12.05 12.95
CA ASP A 100 -11.14 13.34 12.28
C ASP A 100 -10.29 13.29 11.00
N PRO A 101 -10.74 13.97 9.93
CA PRO A 101 -9.99 14.02 8.66
C PRO A 101 -8.71 14.83 8.86
N LYS A 102 -7.65 14.37 8.20
CA LYS A 102 -6.35 15.03 8.14
C LYS A 102 -5.96 15.28 6.69
N GLN A 103 -4.78 15.84 6.44
CA GLN A 103 -4.31 16.14 5.08
C GLN A 103 -4.31 14.90 4.20
N PHE A 104 -3.86 13.75 4.74
CA PHE A 104 -3.82 12.47 4.04
C PHE A 104 -4.74 11.46 4.72
N ALA A 105 -5.48 10.68 3.93
CA ALA A 105 -6.21 9.51 4.41
C ALA A 105 -5.59 8.26 3.76
N VAL A 106 -4.96 7.41 4.57
CA VAL A 106 -4.35 6.15 4.14
C VAL A 106 -5.27 5.01 4.54
N VAL A 107 -5.77 4.29 3.55
CA VAL A 107 -6.70 3.15 3.72
C VAL A 107 -5.98 1.88 3.30
N ASP A 108 -5.75 0.95 4.24
CA ASP A 108 -5.09 -0.31 3.91
C ASP A 108 -5.96 -1.52 4.23
N GLY A 109 -5.90 -2.53 3.37
CA GLY A 109 -6.64 -3.77 3.62
C GLY A 109 -6.77 -4.71 2.43
N LEU A 110 -7.82 -5.53 2.47
CA LEU A 110 -8.03 -6.62 1.52
C LEU A 110 -8.94 -6.22 0.35
N LEU A 111 -10.02 -5.49 0.61
CA LEU A 111 -11.10 -5.22 -0.34
C LEU A 111 -11.22 -3.74 -0.73
N GLY A 112 -10.15 -2.96 -0.59
CA GLY A 112 -10.17 -1.50 -0.81
C GLY A 112 -10.58 -1.06 -2.21
N TYR A 113 -10.41 -1.91 -3.25
CA TYR A 113 -10.79 -1.62 -4.63
C TYR A 113 -11.92 -2.50 -5.16
N TYR A 114 -12.60 -3.25 -4.29
CA TYR A 114 -13.60 -4.22 -4.72
C TYR A 114 -14.77 -3.55 -5.45
N THR A 115 -15.33 -2.46 -4.93
CA THR A 115 -16.43 -1.73 -5.58
C THR A 115 -15.91 -0.56 -6.41
N GLU A 116 -16.64 -0.19 -7.47
CA GLU A 116 -16.32 0.98 -8.28
C GLU A 116 -16.41 2.27 -7.47
N GLU A 117 -17.39 2.38 -6.59
CA GLU A 117 -17.56 3.51 -5.69
C GLU A 117 -16.31 3.76 -4.85
N LEU A 118 -15.75 2.70 -4.22
CA LEU A 118 -14.50 2.80 -3.47
C LEU A 118 -13.33 3.24 -4.35
N ARG A 119 -13.20 2.67 -5.56
CA ARG A 119 -12.09 3.00 -6.47
C ARG A 119 -12.05 4.48 -6.83
N ARG A 120 -13.21 5.12 -7.01
CA ARG A 120 -13.34 6.55 -7.35
C ARG A 120 -12.91 7.48 -6.22
N LEU A 121 -12.84 6.98 -4.99
CA LEU A 121 -12.50 7.79 -3.82
C LEU A 121 -10.99 7.93 -3.58
N TYR A 122 -10.16 7.15 -4.27
CA TYR A 122 -8.71 7.20 -4.10
C TYR A 122 -8.02 8.09 -5.13
N ASP A 123 -7.10 8.93 -4.66
CA ASP A 123 -6.21 9.72 -5.50
C ASP A 123 -5.04 8.89 -6.01
N VAL A 124 -4.56 7.94 -5.18
CA VAL A 124 -3.49 7.00 -5.50
C VAL A 124 -3.89 5.60 -5.06
N ARG A 125 -3.76 4.62 -5.95
CA ARG A 125 -4.09 3.21 -5.69
C ARG A 125 -2.84 2.34 -5.82
N LEU A 126 -2.45 1.73 -4.72
CA LEU A 126 -1.30 0.82 -4.64
C LEU A 126 -1.75 -0.61 -4.36
N PHE A 127 -1.20 -1.58 -5.08
CA PHE A 127 -1.41 -3.00 -4.81
C PHE A 127 -0.08 -3.70 -4.50
N LEU A 128 -0.04 -4.43 -3.38
CA LEU A 128 1.13 -5.24 -3.00
C LEU A 128 0.92 -6.69 -3.42
N ALA A 129 1.79 -7.17 -4.30
CA ALA A 129 1.72 -8.49 -4.94
C ALA A 129 3.03 -9.29 -4.75
N PRO A 130 3.50 -9.55 -3.51
CA PRO A 130 4.66 -10.41 -3.32
C PRO A 130 4.38 -11.82 -3.85
N PRO A 131 5.40 -12.58 -4.30
CA PRO A 131 5.24 -13.98 -4.64
C PRO A 131 4.58 -14.77 -3.52
N GLU A 132 3.74 -15.73 -3.87
CA GLU A 132 2.94 -16.49 -2.90
C GLU A 132 3.82 -17.18 -1.86
N GLU A 133 4.95 -17.76 -2.28
CA GLU A 133 5.89 -18.43 -1.37
C GLU A 133 6.41 -17.47 -0.29
N LEU A 134 6.88 -16.28 -0.69
CA LEU A 134 7.38 -15.26 0.23
C LEU A 134 6.26 -14.75 1.15
N ARG A 135 5.07 -14.55 0.62
CA ARG A 135 3.90 -14.14 1.40
C ARG A 135 3.53 -15.18 2.46
N ARG A 136 3.56 -16.47 2.11
CA ARG A 136 3.31 -17.58 3.06
C ARG A 136 4.36 -17.63 4.17
N GLN A 137 5.64 -17.44 3.83
CA GLN A 137 6.73 -17.35 4.81
C GLN A 137 6.50 -16.20 5.80
N TRP A 138 6.21 -14.99 5.29
CA TRP A 138 5.92 -13.84 6.14
C TRP A 138 4.68 -14.05 7.02
N LYS A 139 3.66 -14.72 6.49
CA LYS A 139 2.45 -15.03 7.24
C LYS A 139 2.75 -15.99 8.40
N VAL A 140 3.49 -17.04 8.15
CA VAL A 140 3.92 -18.01 9.17
C VAL A 140 4.76 -17.32 10.23
N GLN A 141 5.79 -16.57 9.82
CA GLN A 141 6.65 -15.84 10.74
C GLN A 141 5.85 -14.89 11.64
N ARG A 142 4.96 -14.09 11.07
CA ARG A 142 4.16 -13.12 11.81
C ARG A 142 3.19 -13.80 12.79
N ASP A 143 2.44 -14.79 12.32
CA ASP A 143 1.34 -15.35 13.11
C ASP A 143 1.85 -16.33 14.17
N CYS A 144 2.96 -17.02 13.93
CA CYS A 144 3.63 -17.85 14.96
C CYS A 144 4.28 -16.96 16.03
N SER A 145 5.01 -15.89 15.64
CA SER A 145 5.74 -15.07 16.61
C SER A 145 4.85 -14.13 17.43
N ARG A 146 3.76 -13.60 16.83
CA ARG A 146 2.94 -12.54 17.46
C ARG A 146 1.57 -13.00 17.95
N ARG A 147 1.04 -14.11 17.40
CA ARG A 147 -0.34 -14.55 17.64
C ARG A 147 -0.43 -15.95 18.27
N GLY A 148 0.71 -16.63 18.44
CA GLY A 148 0.80 -17.93 19.10
C GLY A 148 0.23 -19.09 18.29
N TYR A 149 0.04 -18.95 16.98
CA TYR A 149 -0.39 -20.06 16.11
C TYR A 149 0.78 -21.00 15.81
N THR A 150 0.46 -22.28 15.54
CA THR A 150 1.43 -23.21 14.96
C THR A 150 1.54 -23.00 13.44
N THR A 151 2.67 -23.44 12.86
CA THR A 151 2.87 -23.39 11.40
C THR A 151 1.74 -24.09 10.65
N ASP A 152 1.34 -25.28 11.10
CA ASP A 152 0.27 -26.06 10.44
C ASP A 152 -1.08 -25.33 10.47
N GLN A 153 -1.41 -24.66 11.59
CA GLN A 153 -2.62 -23.85 11.70
C GLN A 153 -2.61 -22.68 10.71
N VAL A 154 -1.46 -22.00 10.56
CA VAL A 154 -1.33 -20.88 9.63
C VAL A 154 -1.45 -21.35 8.18
N LEU A 155 -0.80 -22.47 7.83
CA LEU A 155 -0.87 -23.03 6.48
C LEU A 155 -2.28 -23.50 6.13
N ALA A 156 -2.94 -24.24 7.02
CA ALA A 156 -4.33 -24.65 6.83
C ALA A 156 -5.28 -23.48 6.65
N GLU A 157 -5.08 -22.38 7.40
CA GLU A 157 -5.90 -21.18 7.24
C GLU A 157 -5.61 -20.43 5.92
N LEU A 158 -4.36 -20.45 5.44
CA LEU A 158 -4.03 -19.91 4.12
C LEU A 158 -4.71 -20.70 3.01
N ASP A 159 -4.64 -22.04 3.05
CA ASP A 159 -5.26 -22.89 2.05
C ASP A 159 -6.80 -22.73 2.05
N ARG A 160 -7.41 -22.59 3.22
CA ARG A 160 -8.86 -22.33 3.35
C ARG A 160 -9.27 -21.00 2.73
N ARG A 161 -8.41 -19.99 2.76
CA ARG A 161 -8.67 -18.63 2.23
C ARG A 161 -8.29 -18.46 0.77
N GLU A 162 -7.55 -19.39 0.20
CA GLU A 162 -7.03 -19.27 -1.15
C GLU A 162 -8.12 -19.05 -2.21
N PRO A 163 -9.28 -19.78 -2.20
CA PRO A 163 -10.35 -19.52 -3.17
C PRO A 163 -10.89 -18.08 -3.12
N ASP A 164 -11.06 -17.52 -1.92
CA ASP A 164 -11.54 -16.14 -1.75
C ASP A 164 -10.47 -15.12 -2.15
N SER A 165 -9.19 -15.43 -1.93
CA SER A 165 -8.08 -14.58 -2.38
C SER A 165 -8.05 -14.49 -3.91
N GLU A 166 -8.16 -15.62 -4.61
CA GLU A 166 -8.23 -15.69 -6.07
C GLU A 166 -9.47 -14.98 -6.62
N ALA A 167 -10.61 -15.15 -5.97
CA ALA A 167 -11.86 -14.58 -6.44
C ALA A 167 -11.99 -13.07 -6.18
N PHE A 168 -11.53 -12.58 -5.03
CA PHE A 168 -11.87 -11.24 -4.55
C PHE A 168 -10.68 -10.32 -4.30
N ILE A 169 -9.50 -10.83 -3.95
CA ILE A 169 -8.35 -9.97 -3.60
C ILE A 169 -7.45 -9.71 -4.81
N ARG A 170 -6.91 -10.78 -5.41
CA ARG A 170 -5.94 -10.66 -6.53
C ARG A 170 -6.50 -9.92 -7.75
N PRO A 171 -7.78 -10.08 -8.14
CA PRO A 171 -8.33 -9.34 -9.27
C PRO A 171 -8.33 -7.82 -9.10
N GLN A 172 -8.22 -7.31 -7.86
CA GLN A 172 -8.16 -5.87 -7.61
C GLN A 172 -6.85 -5.22 -8.07
N GLN A 173 -5.80 -6.03 -8.32
CA GLN A 173 -4.52 -5.56 -8.86
C GLN A 173 -4.69 -4.76 -10.15
N ARG A 174 -5.64 -5.13 -11.00
CA ARG A 174 -5.95 -4.44 -12.27
C ARG A 174 -6.39 -2.98 -12.10
N TYR A 175 -6.85 -2.60 -10.91
CA TYR A 175 -7.32 -1.25 -10.62
C TYR A 175 -6.26 -0.36 -9.95
N ALA A 176 -5.10 -0.91 -9.60
CA ALA A 176 -4.03 -0.16 -8.99
C ALA A 176 -3.31 0.72 -10.02
N ASP A 177 -2.84 1.87 -9.58
CA ASP A 177 -1.96 2.75 -10.36
C ASP A 177 -0.52 2.27 -10.31
N ILE A 178 -0.14 1.69 -9.16
CA ILE A 178 1.18 1.14 -8.90
C ILE A 178 1.00 -0.26 -8.30
N VAL A 179 1.62 -1.26 -8.92
CA VAL A 179 1.75 -2.60 -8.32
C VAL A 179 3.18 -2.77 -7.84
N VAL A 180 3.34 -3.25 -6.61
CA VAL A 180 4.66 -3.51 -6.02
C VAL A 180 4.78 -4.98 -5.64
N SER A 181 5.83 -5.62 -6.13
CA SER A 181 6.23 -6.97 -5.75
C SER A 181 7.60 -6.91 -5.08
N PHE A 182 7.73 -7.56 -3.93
CA PHE A 182 9.03 -7.77 -3.28
C PHE A 182 9.51 -9.18 -3.59
N LEU A 183 10.76 -9.32 -4.00
CA LEU A 183 11.37 -10.58 -4.41
C LEU A 183 12.64 -10.81 -3.61
N PRO A 184 12.96 -12.05 -3.19
CA PRO A 184 14.26 -12.34 -2.60
C PRO A 184 15.39 -11.96 -3.55
N THR A 185 16.41 -11.24 -3.07
CA THR A 185 17.57 -10.89 -3.87
C THR A 185 18.42 -12.14 -4.12
N PRO A 186 18.65 -12.56 -5.37
CA PRO A 186 19.45 -13.74 -5.67
C PRO A 186 20.87 -13.64 -5.11
N GLY A 187 21.33 -14.70 -4.46
CA GLY A 187 22.71 -14.79 -3.92
C GLY A 187 22.98 -13.91 -2.70
N SER A 188 21.98 -13.28 -2.11
CA SER A 188 22.14 -12.54 -0.86
C SER A 188 21.98 -13.47 0.32
N GLU A 189 22.98 -13.50 1.23
CA GLU A 189 22.89 -14.18 2.53
C GLU A 189 22.02 -13.42 3.55
N GLN A 190 21.69 -12.18 3.24
CA GLN A 190 20.81 -11.34 4.06
C GLN A 190 19.42 -11.34 3.44
N ASP A 191 18.37 -11.21 4.26
CA ASP A 191 16.96 -11.10 3.86
C ASP A 191 16.68 -9.80 3.08
N ARG A 192 17.49 -9.52 2.04
CA ARG A 192 17.33 -8.38 1.15
C ARG A 192 16.30 -8.69 0.09
N LEU A 193 15.48 -7.69 -0.23
CA LEU A 193 14.41 -7.82 -1.20
C LEU A 193 14.62 -6.85 -2.35
N ASP A 194 14.64 -7.39 -3.57
CA ASP A 194 14.43 -6.60 -4.77
C ASP A 194 12.98 -6.08 -4.77
N ALA A 195 12.76 -4.95 -5.39
CA ALA A 195 11.42 -4.47 -5.65
C ALA A 195 11.16 -4.42 -7.17
N GLU A 196 10.02 -4.97 -7.59
CA GLU A 196 9.50 -4.80 -8.93
C GLU A 196 8.22 -3.98 -8.87
N LEU A 197 8.15 -2.92 -9.69
CA LEU A 197 7.01 -2.04 -9.78
C LEU A 197 6.44 -2.07 -11.18
N ILE A 198 5.11 -2.13 -11.28
CA ILE A 198 4.38 -1.83 -12.50
C ILE A 198 3.75 -0.46 -12.29
N LEU A 199 4.14 0.50 -13.11
CA LEU A 199 3.68 1.88 -13.08
C LEU A 199 2.74 2.11 -14.25
N ARG A 200 1.47 2.34 -13.96
CA ARG A 200 0.43 2.50 -15.00
C ARG A 200 0.26 3.96 -15.41
N PRO A 201 -0.11 4.24 -16.66
CA PRO A 201 -0.28 5.61 -17.17
C PRO A 201 -1.49 6.34 -16.58
N THR A 202 -2.17 5.75 -15.59
CA THR A 202 -3.23 6.40 -14.79
C THR A 202 -2.71 7.48 -13.85
N LEU A 203 -1.39 7.49 -13.59
CA LEU A 203 -0.67 8.57 -12.90
C LEU A 203 0.51 9.02 -13.77
N ARG A 204 0.87 10.30 -13.66
CA ARG A 204 2.09 10.81 -14.28
C ARG A 204 3.29 10.53 -13.37
N HIS A 205 4.05 9.51 -13.73
CA HIS A 205 5.26 9.11 -12.99
C HIS A 205 6.45 10.03 -13.28
N PRO A 206 7.46 10.09 -12.36
CA PRO A 206 8.75 10.71 -12.66
C PRO A 206 9.43 10.05 -13.85
N ASP A 207 10.22 10.79 -14.61
CA ASP A 207 11.02 10.21 -15.70
C ASP A 207 12.31 9.59 -15.14
N PHE A 208 12.27 8.29 -14.92
CA PHE A 208 13.42 7.52 -14.41
C PHE A 208 14.54 7.35 -15.44
N ARG A 209 14.31 7.64 -16.74
CA ARG A 209 15.30 7.43 -17.80
C ARG A 209 16.49 8.36 -17.66
N SER A 210 16.28 9.56 -17.09
CA SER A 210 17.35 10.55 -16.88
C SER A 210 18.44 10.09 -15.91
N VAL A 211 18.20 9.07 -15.09
CA VAL A 211 19.15 8.56 -14.09
C VAL A 211 19.77 7.24 -14.53
N LEU A 212 19.33 6.68 -15.66
CA LEU A 212 19.77 5.37 -16.16
C LEU A 212 20.80 5.48 -17.28
N ASP A 213 21.49 6.61 -17.40
CA ASP A 213 22.49 6.82 -18.45
C ASP A 213 23.54 5.70 -18.48
N GLY A 214 23.42 4.87 -19.53
CA GLY A 214 24.41 3.92 -19.98
C GLY A 214 24.40 2.58 -19.23
N GLU A 215 24.30 1.51 -20.02
CA GLU A 215 24.49 0.09 -19.72
C GLU A 215 23.91 -0.42 -18.38
N ALA A 216 22.93 -1.30 -18.51
CA ALA A 216 22.45 -2.14 -17.43
C ALA A 216 23.62 -2.93 -16.81
N ALA A 217 24.39 -2.28 -15.92
CA ALA A 217 25.39 -2.97 -15.12
C ALA A 217 24.67 -4.08 -14.34
N GLU A 218 25.26 -5.25 -14.27
CA GLU A 218 24.78 -6.34 -13.41
C GLU A 218 24.52 -5.79 -12.01
N GLY A 219 23.28 -5.93 -11.51
CA GLY A 219 22.86 -5.38 -10.21
C GLY A 219 22.33 -3.94 -10.22
N GLY A 220 22.11 -3.33 -11.39
CA GLY A 220 21.52 -1.99 -11.52
C GLY A 220 19.99 -1.99 -11.60
N ILE A 221 19.41 -0.77 -11.51
CA ILE A 221 17.99 -0.54 -11.75
C ILE A 221 17.68 -0.82 -13.21
N ARG A 222 16.57 -1.47 -13.47
CA ARG A 222 16.11 -1.79 -14.83
C ARG A 222 14.74 -1.20 -15.07
N ILE A 223 14.56 -0.60 -16.26
CA ILE A 223 13.29 -0.12 -16.75
C ILE A 223 12.97 -0.81 -18.06
N SER A 224 11.73 -1.21 -18.23
CA SER A 224 11.18 -1.72 -19.49
C SER A 224 9.75 -1.22 -19.68
N GLU A 225 9.34 -1.08 -20.92
CA GLU A 225 7.95 -0.77 -21.28
C GLU A 225 7.31 -2.04 -21.83
N ILE A 226 6.22 -2.47 -21.20
CA ILE A 226 5.47 -3.68 -21.59
C ILE A 226 3.99 -3.32 -21.63
N ASP A 227 3.34 -3.47 -22.78
CA ASP A 227 1.91 -3.20 -22.98
C ASP A 227 1.46 -1.77 -22.53
N GLY A 228 2.36 -0.78 -22.64
CA GLY A 228 2.09 0.60 -22.24
C GLY A 228 2.21 0.84 -20.73
N GLU A 229 2.68 -0.12 -19.97
CA GLU A 229 3.03 0.00 -18.55
C GLU A 229 4.55 0.08 -18.38
N THR A 230 5.02 0.93 -17.47
CA THR A 230 6.44 1.02 -17.13
C THR A 230 6.78 0.01 -16.04
N HIS A 231 7.66 -0.93 -16.33
CA HIS A 231 8.18 -1.90 -15.37
C HIS A 231 9.53 -1.42 -14.83
N LEU A 232 9.61 -1.19 -13.52
CA LEU A 232 10.80 -0.74 -12.81
C LEU A 232 11.24 -1.82 -11.82
N ARG A 233 12.50 -2.28 -11.96
CA ARG A 233 13.12 -3.18 -10.99
C ARG A 233 14.23 -2.47 -10.23
N ILE A 234 14.15 -2.52 -8.90
CA ILE A 234 15.10 -1.93 -7.96
C ILE A 234 15.75 -3.08 -7.18
N PRO A 235 17.06 -3.32 -7.31
CA PRO A 235 17.76 -4.36 -6.56
C PRO A 235 17.75 -4.09 -5.06
N GLY A 236 17.61 -5.13 -4.24
CA GLY A 236 17.69 -5.03 -2.77
C GLY A 236 19.12 -4.74 -2.26
N CYS A 237 20.12 -4.97 -3.11
CA CYS A 237 21.53 -4.64 -2.85
C CYS A 237 21.97 -3.37 -3.59
N LEU A 238 21.03 -2.46 -3.89
CA LEU A 238 21.35 -1.22 -4.59
C LEU A 238 22.43 -0.43 -3.83
N ASP A 239 23.42 0.05 -4.57
CA ASP A 239 24.45 0.94 -4.02
C ASP A 239 23.84 2.25 -3.49
N ALA A 240 24.30 2.69 -2.33
CA ALA A 240 23.80 3.90 -1.65
C ALA A 240 24.00 5.19 -2.48
N GLU A 241 25.01 5.27 -3.33
CA GLU A 241 25.23 6.42 -4.22
C GLU A 241 24.15 6.47 -5.31
N ARG A 242 23.85 5.33 -5.92
CA ARG A 242 22.78 5.20 -6.92
C ARG A 242 21.38 5.40 -6.32
N ALA A 243 21.13 4.85 -5.13
CA ALA A 243 19.89 5.08 -4.40
C ALA A 243 19.67 6.59 -4.18
N ARG A 244 20.72 7.28 -3.73
CA ARG A 244 20.69 8.72 -3.47
C ARG A 244 20.47 9.53 -4.75
N ALA A 245 21.07 9.15 -5.88
CA ALA A 245 20.84 9.82 -7.16
C ALA A 245 19.37 9.74 -7.61
N LEU A 246 18.73 8.59 -7.41
CA LEU A 246 17.30 8.42 -7.67
C LEU A 246 16.41 9.21 -6.71
N GLU A 247 16.75 9.20 -5.42
CA GLU A 247 16.04 10.00 -4.43
C GLU A 247 16.09 11.48 -4.82
N GLU A 248 17.26 12.01 -5.17
CA GLU A 248 17.41 13.39 -5.61
C GLU A 248 16.59 13.70 -6.86
N MET A 249 16.60 12.82 -7.87
CA MET A 249 15.80 12.99 -9.09
C MET A 249 14.29 13.08 -8.80
N ILE A 250 13.79 12.23 -7.89
CA ILE A 250 12.38 12.28 -7.50
C ILE A 250 12.09 13.58 -6.73
N TRP A 251 12.99 13.98 -5.81
CA TRP A 251 12.85 15.23 -5.06
C TRP A 251 12.96 16.47 -5.95
N ASP A 252 13.75 16.44 -7.01
CA ASP A 252 13.82 17.53 -7.99
C ASP A 252 12.47 17.75 -8.70
N GLY A 253 11.67 16.69 -8.88
CA GLY A 253 10.28 16.80 -9.31
C GLY A 253 9.32 17.39 -8.25
N LEU A 254 9.76 17.52 -7.00
CA LEU A 254 8.98 17.94 -5.84
C LEU A 254 9.53 19.23 -5.18
N HIS A 255 10.05 20.17 -5.94
CA HIS A 255 10.65 21.40 -5.38
C HIS A 255 9.76 22.11 -4.34
N PHE A 256 8.45 22.11 -4.54
CA PHE A 256 7.47 22.69 -3.63
C PHE A 256 7.32 21.95 -2.31
N ALA A 257 7.78 20.69 -2.22
CA ALA A 257 7.69 19.81 -1.05
C ALA A 257 9.07 19.48 -0.46
N SER A 258 10.14 20.16 -0.87
CA SER A 258 11.51 19.89 -0.42
C SER A 258 11.71 19.97 1.10
N HIS A 259 10.89 20.76 1.81
CA HIS A 259 10.88 20.85 3.28
C HIS A 259 10.36 19.57 3.97
N LEU A 260 9.80 18.62 3.21
CA LEU A 260 9.31 17.33 3.71
C LEU A 260 10.31 16.19 3.52
N ARG A 261 11.53 16.49 3.07
CA ARG A 261 12.61 15.49 3.00
C ARG A 261 12.81 14.84 4.36
N SER A 262 12.94 13.52 4.37
CA SER A 262 13.05 12.73 5.58
C SER A 262 14.13 11.66 5.45
N ASP A 263 15.02 11.60 6.41
CA ASP A 263 16.04 10.54 6.52
C ASP A 263 15.45 9.18 6.94
N ARG A 264 14.14 9.15 7.25
CA ARG A 264 13.43 7.96 7.74
C ARG A 264 12.83 7.09 6.63
N LEU A 265 13.05 7.46 5.36
CA LEU A 265 12.66 6.63 4.23
C LEU A 265 13.33 5.27 4.28
N GLY A 266 12.59 4.22 3.96
CA GLY A 266 13.07 2.85 3.96
C GLY A 266 13.17 2.18 5.33
N GLU A 267 12.89 2.89 6.43
CA GLU A 267 12.89 2.31 7.77
C GLU A 267 11.72 1.34 7.96
N PHE A 268 12.02 0.16 8.50
CA PHE A 268 11.04 -0.84 8.90
C PHE A 268 11.52 -1.60 10.14
N THR A 269 10.61 -2.34 10.80
CA THR A 269 10.92 -3.03 12.05
C THR A 269 10.73 -4.53 11.88
N ILE A 270 11.75 -5.31 12.26
CA ILE A 270 11.67 -6.76 12.42
C ILE A 270 11.81 -7.06 13.92
N GLY A 271 10.78 -7.62 14.55
CA GLY A 271 10.77 -7.73 16.02
C GLY A 271 10.81 -6.35 16.68
N THR A 272 11.88 -6.07 17.42
CA THR A 272 12.17 -4.77 18.05
C THR A 272 13.22 -3.96 17.29
N ASP A 273 13.91 -4.56 16.31
CA ASP A 273 15.07 -3.97 15.65
C ASP A 273 14.64 -3.12 14.46
N LEU A 274 15.26 -1.94 14.35
CA LEU A 274 15.06 -1.03 13.23
C LEU A 274 16.02 -1.38 12.10
N HIS A 275 15.47 -1.56 10.92
CA HIS A 275 16.20 -1.85 9.69
C HIS A 275 15.91 -0.77 8.65
N ARG A 276 16.76 -0.68 7.63
CA ARG A 276 16.57 0.18 6.45
C ARG A 276 16.76 -0.63 5.17
N SER A 277 15.93 -0.33 4.16
CA SER A 277 16.02 -0.89 2.81
C SER A 277 15.94 0.24 1.80
N GLU A 278 16.92 0.33 0.89
CA GLU A 278 16.94 1.33 -0.17
C GLU A 278 15.80 1.12 -1.18
N SER A 279 15.47 -0.12 -1.51
CA SER A 279 14.34 -0.41 -2.38
C SER A 279 13.01 0.04 -1.76
N LEU A 280 12.81 -0.17 -0.45
CA LEU A 280 11.63 0.33 0.27
C LEU A 280 11.60 1.86 0.34
N ALA A 281 12.77 2.50 0.54
CA ALA A 281 12.88 3.96 0.55
C ALA A 281 12.40 4.59 -0.76
N LEU A 282 12.86 4.05 -1.88
CA LEU A 282 12.48 4.53 -3.22
C LEU A 282 10.97 4.31 -3.50
N ILE A 283 10.41 3.18 -3.06
CA ILE A 283 8.95 2.95 -3.17
C ILE A 283 8.18 3.98 -2.35
N GLN A 284 8.57 4.20 -1.10
CA GLN A 284 7.92 5.20 -0.24
C GLN A 284 8.01 6.60 -0.85
N LEU A 285 9.17 6.97 -1.36
CA LEU A 285 9.37 8.26 -2.00
C LEU A 285 8.53 8.43 -3.26
N LEU A 286 8.41 7.40 -4.10
CA LEU A 286 7.54 7.42 -5.27
C LEU A 286 6.06 7.60 -4.88
N ILE A 287 5.61 6.95 -3.83
CA ILE A 287 4.26 7.14 -3.30
C ILE A 287 4.07 8.58 -2.81
N LEU A 288 5.04 9.12 -2.06
CA LEU A 288 5.01 10.52 -1.59
C LEU A 288 4.98 11.51 -2.77
N TYR A 289 5.74 11.24 -3.84
CA TYR A 289 5.68 12.03 -5.06
C TYR A 289 4.26 12.17 -5.57
N HIS A 290 3.51 11.07 -5.67
CA HIS A 290 2.13 11.10 -6.15
C HIS A 290 1.17 11.77 -5.16
N LEU A 291 1.34 11.57 -3.86
CA LEU A 291 0.52 12.24 -2.83
C LEU A 291 0.74 13.75 -2.85
N PHE A 292 1.97 14.21 -2.97
CA PHE A 292 2.27 15.64 -3.02
C PHE A 292 1.83 16.27 -4.35
N THR A 293 1.99 15.55 -5.46
CA THR A 293 1.46 15.99 -6.76
C THR A 293 -0.07 16.11 -6.71
N ALA A 294 -0.77 15.16 -6.08
CA ALA A 294 -2.22 15.25 -5.88
C ALA A 294 -2.59 16.45 -5.00
N THR A 295 -1.83 16.69 -3.92
CA THR A 295 -2.02 17.86 -3.04
C THR A 295 -1.88 19.17 -3.81
N ALA A 296 -0.84 19.30 -4.63
CA ALA A 296 -0.62 20.50 -5.46
C ALA A 296 -1.72 20.69 -6.49
N SER A 297 -2.15 19.63 -7.17
CA SER A 297 -3.25 19.67 -8.12
C SER A 297 -4.55 20.18 -7.46
N VAL A 298 -4.91 19.61 -6.31
CA VAL A 298 -6.12 20.03 -5.56
C VAL A 298 -6.03 21.48 -5.08
N ALA A 299 -4.86 21.91 -4.61
CA ALA A 299 -4.64 23.30 -4.19
C ALA A 299 -4.82 24.31 -5.34
N LEU A 300 -4.56 23.90 -6.59
CA LEU A 300 -4.74 24.66 -7.81
C LEU A 300 -6.15 24.51 -8.42
N GLY A 301 -7.07 23.83 -7.75
CA GLY A 301 -8.45 23.62 -8.20
C GLY A 301 -8.65 22.41 -9.11
N GLY A 302 -7.64 21.51 -9.24
CA GLY A 302 -7.76 20.26 -9.96
C GLY A 302 -8.39 19.14 -9.11
N GLU A 303 -8.70 18.00 -9.74
CA GLU A 303 -9.35 16.86 -9.09
C GLU A 303 -8.38 15.88 -8.39
N GLY A 304 -7.08 16.01 -8.61
CA GLY A 304 -6.03 15.14 -8.07
C GLY A 304 -4.94 14.82 -9.09
N ALA A 305 -4.14 13.77 -8.84
CA ALA A 305 -3.02 13.40 -9.69
C ALA A 305 -3.39 12.41 -10.81
N ARG A 306 -4.58 11.82 -10.78
CA ARG A 306 -5.01 10.80 -11.74
C ARG A 306 -5.34 11.40 -13.10
N THR A 307 -4.87 10.74 -14.15
CA THR A 307 -5.36 11.01 -15.51
C THR A 307 -6.81 10.49 -15.59
N PRO A 308 -7.75 11.26 -16.17
CA PRO A 308 -9.11 10.75 -16.38
C PRO A 308 -9.09 9.42 -17.12
N GLU A 309 -9.81 8.42 -16.61
CA GLU A 309 -9.96 7.16 -17.33
C GLU A 309 -10.66 7.45 -18.67
N PRO A 310 -10.17 6.92 -19.81
CA PRO A 310 -10.87 7.10 -21.06
C PRO A 310 -12.28 6.53 -20.90
N VAL A 311 -13.27 7.34 -21.23
CA VAL A 311 -14.68 6.93 -21.25
C VAL A 311 -14.79 5.83 -22.30
N THR A 312 -14.78 4.57 -21.88
CA THR A 312 -15.12 3.44 -22.75
C THR A 312 -16.61 3.53 -23.02
N GLY A 313 -16.95 4.04 -24.23
CA GLY A 313 -18.30 4.09 -24.75
C GLY A 313 -18.86 2.69 -25.04
#